data_dfcbb0fa963242c30c33bf260fc7bd6a
#
_entry.id   dfcbb0fa963242c30c33bf260fc7bd6a
#
_cell.length_a   1.000
_cell.length_b   1.000
_cell.length_c   1.000
_cell.angle_alpha   90.00
_cell.angle_beta   90.00
_cell.angle_gamma   90.00
#
_symmetry.space_group_name_H-M   'P 1'
#
loop_
_entity.id
_entity.type
_entity.pdbx_description
1 polymer ?
#
loop_
_entity_poly.entity_id
_entity_poly.type
_entity_poly.pdbx_seq_one_letter_code
_entity_poly.pdbx_strand_id
1 'polypeptide(L)'
;MIRWNDPEGQGGEVHLAALDSSVLRYDGQGQLIVPIHPEPVEEETREGEGAEVAADVSFSTKGVAAPRDVLPQVRLIATRYQDHPALAQLELSPAEWAAFFQAMIKVESNYTQEAVSHAGALGLAQLMPGTADYLNVDPSDPIENLDGGARYLLEQMAAFGSLELALAAYNAGPEAVRKYDGVPPYAETQSHIVKVMAVYDLSLIHISEPTRPY
;
A
#
# COMPACT_ATOMS: atom_id res chain seq x y z
N MET A 1 6.39 -1.56 16.47
CA MET A 1 6.89 -2.97 16.62
C MET A 1 5.68 -3.86 16.61
N ILE A 2 5.36 -4.45 15.46
CA ILE A 2 4.17 -5.27 15.31
C ILE A 2 4.55 -6.68 15.75
N ARG A 3 3.91 -7.19 16.82
CA ARG A 3 4.06 -8.57 17.26
C ARG A 3 2.90 -9.38 16.71
N TRP A 4 3.20 -10.44 16.03
CA TRP A 4 2.19 -11.45 15.74
C TRP A 4 2.59 -12.79 16.33
N ASN A 5 1.64 -13.36 17.06
CA ASN A 5 1.76 -14.69 17.62
C ASN A 5 0.81 -15.61 16.89
N ASP A 6 1.37 -16.64 16.29
CA ASP A 6 0.65 -17.85 15.92
C ASP A 6 0.14 -18.53 17.22
N PRO A 7 -1.10 -19.06 17.25
CA PRO A 7 -1.64 -19.74 18.43
C PRO A 7 -0.83 -20.97 18.89
N GLU A 8 0.12 -21.45 18.09
CA GLU A 8 1.00 -22.58 18.42
C GLU A 8 2.46 -22.17 18.73
N GLY A 9 2.79 -20.87 18.77
CA GLY A 9 4.10 -20.38 19.25
C GLY A 9 5.27 -20.65 18.31
N GLN A 10 5.05 -21.01 17.06
CA GLN A 10 6.09 -21.17 16.04
C GLN A 10 6.08 -19.95 15.11
N GLY A 11 7.10 -19.11 15.22
CA GLY A 11 7.33 -17.99 14.31
C GLY A 11 7.56 -18.50 12.89
N GLY A 12 6.63 -18.23 11.98
CA GLY A 12 6.76 -18.60 10.58
C GLY A 12 7.46 -17.50 9.78
N GLU A 13 8.46 -17.85 8.97
CA GLU A 13 8.97 -16.98 7.92
C GLU A 13 7.93 -16.85 6.81
N VAL A 14 7.47 -15.62 6.53
CA VAL A 14 6.62 -15.36 5.38
C VAL A 14 7.49 -15.00 4.19
N HIS A 15 7.61 -15.92 3.25
CA HIS A 15 8.21 -15.63 1.96
C HIS A 15 7.21 -14.89 1.09
N LEU A 16 7.42 -13.60 0.88
CA LEU A 16 6.73 -12.83 -0.16
C LEU A 16 7.36 -13.18 -1.51
N ALA A 17 6.56 -13.80 -2.39
CA ALA A 17 6.99 -14.08 -3.76
C ALA A 17 7.37 -12.79 -4.48
N ALA A 18 8.49 -12.84 -5.17
CA ALA A 18 9.21 -11.76 -5.83
C ALA A 18 8.34 -10.66 -6.44
N LEU A 19 8.46 -9.47 -5.86
CA LEU A 19 8.34 -8.24 -6.59
C LEU A 19 9.78 -7.79 -6.85
N ASP A 20 10.26 -8.07 -8.06
CA ASP A 20 11.51 -7.59 -8.64
C ASP A 20 12.71 -7.54 -7.66
N SER A 21 13.38 -8.69 -7.54
CA SER A 21 14.69 -8.94 -6.88
C SER A 21 14.95 -8.45 -5.43
N SER A 22 13.97 -7.95 -4.70
CA SER A 22 14.14 -7.64 -3.28
C SER A 22 13.14 -8.43 -2.41
N VAL A 23 13.63 -9.52 -1.79
CA VAL A 23 12.87 -10.28 -0.80
C VAL A 23 12.97 -9.55 0.54
N LEU A 24 11.87 -8.95 0.99
CA LEU A 24 11.78 -8.40 2.34
C LEU A 24 11.63 -9.55 3.35
N ARG A 25 12.54 -9.67 4.31
CA ARG A 25 12.48 -10.67 5.38
C ARG A 25 12.21 -10.00 6.70
N TYR A 26 11.35 -10.62 7.50
CA TYR A 26 11.07 -10.21 8.87
C TYR A 26 11.62 -11.27 9.83
N ASP A 27 12.20 -10.85 10.95
CA ASP A 27 12.61 -11.76 12.02
C ASP A 27 11.39 -12.29 12.81
N GLY A 28 11.61 -13.28 13.66
CA GLY A 28 10.55 -13.86 14.51
C GLY A 28 9.95 -12.87 15.53
N GLN A 29 10.37 -11.61 15.53
CA GLN A 29 9.85 -10.51 16.34
C GLN A 29 9.13 -9.46 15.47
N GLY A 30 8.98 -9.70 14.13
CA GLY A 30 8.30 -8.82 13.20
C GLY A 30 9.12 -7.58 12.81
N GLN A 31 10.44 -7.60 12.95
CA GLN A 31 11.33 -6.51 12.54
C GLN A 31 11.86 -6.78 11.13
N LEU A 32 11.80 -5.75 10.26
CA LEU A 32 12.29 -5.85 8.89
C LEU A 32 13.81 -6.13 8.87
N ILE A 33 14.19 -7.25 8.27
CA ILE A 33 15.60 -7.57 8.00
C ILE A 33 15.93 -6.89 6.66
N VAL A 34 16.84 -5.91 6.69
CA VAL A 34 17.33 -5.24 5.48
C VAL A 34 17.84 -6.29 4.48
N PRO A 35 17.49 -6.22 3.18
CA PRO A 35 17.85 -7.23 2.21
C PRO A 35 19.37 -7.35 2.11
N ILE A 36 19.86 -8.55 2.40
CA ILE A 36 21.23 -8.93 2.07
C ILE A 36 21.27 -9.07 0.56
N HIS A 37 22.19 -8.40 -0.11
CA HIS A 37 22.43 -8.59 -1.53
C HIS A 37 22.50 -10.08 -1.84
N PRO A 38 21.81 -10.58 -2.89
CA PRO A 38 21.97 -11.98 -3.29
C PRO A 38 23.44 -12.22 -3.63
N GLU A 39 24.01 -13.24 -3.00
CA GLU A 39 25.32 -13.75 -3.41
C GLU A 39 25.23 -14.16 -4.89
N PRO A 40 26.29 -13.93 -5.69
CA PRO A 40 26.29 -14.34 -7.08
C PRO A 40 26.10 -15.85 -7.17
N VAL A 41 25.01 -16.29 -7.82
CA VAL A 41 24.77 -17.69 -8.13
C VAL A 41 25.82 -18.09 -9.15
N GLU A 42 26.70 -19.03 -8.81
CA GLU A 42 27.64 -19.61 -9.74
C GLU A 42 26.86 -20.27 -10.89
N GLU A 43 27.04 -19.77 -12.11
CA GLU A 43 26.52 -20.35 -13.35
C GLU A 43 27.17 -21.73 -13.57
N GLU A 44 26.43 -22.80 -13.32
CA GLU A 44 26.74 -24.09 -13.90
C GLU A 44 26.44 -24.02 -15.41
N THR A 45 27.50 -23.95 -16.20
CA THR A 45 27.46 -24.08 -17.65
C THR A 45 26.93 -25.48 -18.03
N ARG A 46 25.72 -25.50 -18.59
CA ARG A 46 25.26 -26.61 -19.44
C ARG A 46 25.19 -26.12 -20.87
N GLU A 47 26.18 -26.55 -21.64
CA GLU A 47 26.17 -26.52 -23.14
C GLU A 47 25.03 -27.45 -23.61
N GLY A 48 24.21 -26.98 -24.54
CA GLY A 48 23.14 -27.74 -25.19
C GLY A 48 22.35 -26.90 -26.17
N GLU A 49 22.86 -26.87 -27.40
CA GLU A 49 22.22 -26.69 -28.71
C GLU A 49 20.87 -25.95 -28.84
N GLY A 50 20.94 -24.82 -29.54
CA GLY A 50 20.16 -24.38 -30.70
C GLY A 50 18.64 -24.48 -30.68
N ALA A 51 17.97 -23.33 -30.42
CA ALA A 51 16.80 -22.91 -31.17
C ALA A 51 16.62 -21.40 -30.98
N GLU A 52 16.94 -20.68 -32.05
CA GLU A 52 16.66 -19.26 -32.23
C GLU A 52 15.14 -19.06 -32.29
N VAL A 53 14.52 -18.62 -31.23
CA VAL A 53 13.17 -18.07 -31.24
C VAL A 53 13.32 -16.64 -30.72
N ALA A 54 13.47 -15.72 -31.67
CA ALA A 54 13.32 -14.30 -31.45
C ALA A 54 11.86 -14.04 -30.97
N ALA A 55 11.60 -14.15 -29.68
CA ALA A 55 10.41 -13.59 -29.09
C ALA A 55 10.69 -12.09 -28.91
N ASP A 56 10.20 -11.30 -29.85
CA ASP A 56 10.05 -9.86 -29.74
C ASP A 56 9.10 -9.58 -28.57
N VAL A 57 9.67 -9.56 -27.37
CA VAL A 57 8.98 -9.03 -26.18
C VAL A 57 9.11 -7.53 -26.29
N SER A 58 8.30 -6.94 -27.16
CA SER A 58 8.04 -5.51 -27.10
C SER A 58 7.37 -5.21 -25.77
N PHE A 59 8.16 -4.88 -24.77
CA PHE A 59 7.69 -4.20 -23.57
C PHE A 59 7.09 -2.88 -24.06
N SER A 60 5.78 -2.89 -24.27
CA SER A 60 5.02 -1.68 -24.46
C SER A 60 5.08 -0.92 -23.14
N THR A 61 6.10 -0.08 -23.01
CA THR A 61 6.14 1.02 -22.04
C THR A 61 5.15 2.09 -22.49
N LYS A 62 3.89 1.72 -22.63
CA LYS A 62 2.82 2.66 -22.38
C LYS A 62 2.87 2.89 -20.87
N GLY A 63 3.75 3.80 -20.44
CA GLY A 63 3.63 4.45 -19.17
C GLY A 63 2.21 4.98 -19.11
N VAL A 64 1.36 4.34 -18.33
CA VAL A 64 0.11 4.92 -17.89
C VAL A 64 0.55 6.05 -16.99
N ALA A 65 0.83 7.22 -17.59
CA ALA A 65 0.92 8.45 -16.83
C ALA A 65 -0.37 8.49 -16.02
N ALA A 66 -0.25 8.60 -14.69
CA ALA A 66 -1.41 8.79 -13.84
C ALA A 66 -2.26 9.88 -14.53
N PRO A 67 -3.57 9.65 -14.73
CA PRO A 67 -4.40 10.61 -15.42
C PRO A 67 -4.13 11.97 -14.79
N ARG A 68 -3.74 12.97 -15.58
CA ARG A 68 -3.24 14.27 -15.09
C ARG A 68 -4.20 14.96 -14.13
N ASP A 69 -5.44 14.47 -14.10
CA ASP A 69 -6.54 15.02 -13.31
C ASP A 69 -6.72 14.35 -11.93
N VAL A 70 -6.20 13.15 -11.67
CA VAL A 70 -6.43 12.42 -10.40
C VAL A 70 -5.53 12.94 -9.27
N LEU A 71 -4.25 13.17 -9.52
CA LEU A 71 -3.33 13.64 -8.47
C LEU A 71 -3.76 14.98 -7.84
N PRO A 72 -4.22 16.00 -8.59
CA PRO A 72 -4.78 17.21 -8.01
C PRO A 72 -6.00 16.93 -7.11
N GLN A 73 -6.86 15.99 -7.49
CA GLN A 73 -8.03 15.60 -6.69
C GLN A 73 -7.60 14.91 -5.38
N VAL A 74 -6.65 13.97 -5.44
CA VAL A 74 -6.10 13.30 -4.24
C VAL A 74 -5.51 14.34 -3.28
N ARG A 75 -4.74 15.30 -3.79
CA ARG A 75 -4.13 16.37 -2.97
C ARG A 75 -5.19 17.30 -2.38
N LEU A 76 -6.23 17.63 -3.14
CA LEU A 76 -7.35 18.46 -2.67
C LEU A 76 -8.04 17.79 -1.47
N ILE A 77 -8.32 16.49 -1.57
CA ILE A 77 -8.95 15.74 -0.48
C ILE A 77 -7.99 15.62 0.71
N ALA A 78 -6.71 15.31 0.50
CA ALA A 78 -5.73 15.30 1.58
C ALA A 78 -5.67 16.64 2.32
N THR A 79 -5.66 17.77 1.59
CA THR A 79 -5.65 19.12 2.17
C THR A 79 -6.92 19.39 2.98
N ARG A 80 -8.09 18.89 2.56
CA ARG A 80 -9.35 19.04 3.30
C ARG A 80 -9.26 18.47 4.71
N TYR A 81 -8.50 17.40 4.89
CA TYR A 81 -8.37 16.67 6.16
C TYR A 81 -7.02 16.88 6.87
N GLN A 82 -6.20 17.83 6.45
CA GLN A 82 -4.85 18.05 6.97
C GLN A 82 -4.78 18.39 8.47
N ASP A 83 -5.88 18.87 9.06
CA ASP A 83 -5.97 19.23 10.47
C ASP A 83 -6.79 18.19 11.28
N HIS A 84 -7.01 16.99 10.72
CA HIS A 84 -7.78 15.95 11.40
C HIS A 84 -7.06 15.45 12.67
N PRO A 85 -7.76 15.26 13.82
CA PRO A 85 -7.14 14.89 15.09
C PRO A 85 -6.30 13.61 15.05
N ALA A 86 -6.65 12.63 14.20
CA ALA A 86 -5.89 11.40 14.04
C ALA A 86 -4.45 11.66 13.57
N LEU A 87 -4.21 12.73 12.80
CA LEU A 87 -2.87 13.08 12.33
C LEU A 87 -1.99 13.56 13.48
N ALA A 88 -2.54 14.39 14.36
CA ALA A 88 -1.84 14.84 15.56
C ALA A 88 -1.54 13.67 16.51
N GLN A 89 -2.45 12.70 16.64
CA GLN A 89 -2.26 11.49 17.44
C GLN A 89 -1.08 10.65 16.94
N LEU A 90 -0.86 10.61 15.63
CA LEU A 90 0.22 9.86 14.98
C LEU A 90 1.45 10.73 14.65
N GLU A 91 1.47 11.97 15.11
CA GLU A 91 2.54 12.95 14.88
C GLU A 91 2.84 13.19 13.38
N LEU A 92 1.81 13.06 12.52
CA LEU A 92 1.95 13.28 11.09
C LEU A 92 1.78 14.76 10.73
N SER A 93 2.73 15.28 9.97
CA SER A 93 2.58 16.58 9.30
C SER A 93 1.56 16.49 8.15
N PRO A 94 0.99 17.63 7.70
CA PRO A 94 0.13 17.66 6.52
C PRO A 94 0.77 17.08 5.25
N ALA A 95 2.09 17.24 5.10
CA ALA A 95 2.83 16.71 3.95
C ALA A 95 2.95 15.17 4.01
N GLU A 96 3.23 14.62 5.18
CA GLU A 96 3.29 13.18 5.40
C GLU A 96 1.92 12.53 5.24
N TRP A 97 0.87 13.16 5.75
CA TRP A 97 -0.50 12.71 5.51
C TRP A 97 -0.83 12.68 4.01
N ALA A 98 -0.53 13.74 3.27
CA ALA A 98 -0.80 13.80 1.84
C ALA A 98 -0.04 12.71 1.08
N ALA A 99 1.22 12.44 1.45
CA ALA A 99 2.04 11.37 0.89
C ALA A 99 1.47 9.99 1.22
N PHE A 100 1.05 9.76 2.46
CA PHE A 100 0.47 8.50 2.91
C PHE A 100 -0.86 8.20 2.19
N PHE A 101 -1.77 9.17 2.14
CA PHE A 101 -3.03 9.03 1.42
C PHE A 101 -2.80 8.77 -0.07
N GLN A 102 -1.87 9.52 -0.69
CA GLN A 102 -1.51 9.31 -2.10
C GLN A 102 -0.92 7.91 -2.34
N ALA A 103 -0.08 7.40 -1.43
CA ALA A 103 0.49 6.06 -1.50
C ALA A 103 -0.60 4.98 -1.45
N MET A 104 -1.57 5.12 -0.55
CA MET A 104 -2.72 4.23 -0.46
C MET A 104 -3.50 4.21 -1.78
N ILE A 105 -3.91 5.37 -2.32
CA ILE A 105 -4.65 5.45 -3.60
C ILE A 105 -3.86 4.84 -4.76
N LYS A 106 -2.54 5.01 -4.77
CA LYS A 106 -1.65 4.37 -5.75
C LYS A 106 -1.75 2.84 -5.70
N VAL A 107 -1.76 2.26 -4.51
CA VAL A 107 -1.79 0.81 -4.32
C VAL A 107 -3.20 0.25 -4.57
N GLU A 108 -4.25 0.97 -4.16
CA GLU A 108 -5.65 0.53 -4.33
C GLU A 108 -6.07 0.43 -5.79
N SER A 109 -5.85 1.47 -6.58
CA SER A 109 -6.38 1.55 -7.94
C SER A 109 -5.35 1.88 -9.02
N ASN A 110 -4.10 2.16 -8.62
CA ASN A 110 -3.10 2.78 -9.51
C ASN A 110 -3.67 4.04 -10.20
N TYR A 111 -4.48 4.83 -9.47
CA TYR A 111 -5.18 6.03 -9.95
C TYR A 111 -6.22 5.76 -11.06
N THR A 112 -6.78 4.57 -11.13
CA THR A 112 -7.82 4.22 -12.09
C THR A 112 -9.19 4.50 -11.48
N GLN A 113 -9.94 5.46 -12.04
CA GLN A 113 -11.23 5.90 -11.51
C GLN A 113 -12.29 4.80 -11.60
N GLU A 114 -12.27 4.01 -12.67
CA GLU A 114 -13.24 2.96 -12.95
C GLU A 114 -12.78 1.58 -12.44
N ALA A 115 -11.79 1.55 -11.54
CA ALA A 115 -11.29 0.28 -11.00
C ALA A 115 -12.39 -0.46 -10.24
N VAL A 116 -12.54 -1.75 -10.54
CA VAL A 116 -13.44 -2.66 -9.83
C VAL A 116 -12.66 -3.90 -9.45
N SER A 117 -12.59 -4.22 -8.15
CA SER A 117 -11.93 -5.44 -7.68
C SER A 117 -12.80 -6.68 -7.88
N HIS A 118 -12.21 -7.87 -7.78
CA HIS A 118 -12.96 -9.13 -7.79
C HIS A 118 -13.98 -9.24 -6.65
N ALA A 119 -13.72 -8.58 -5.52
CA ALA A 119 -14.61 -8.53 -4.37
C ALA A 119 -15.71 -7.45 -4.50
N GLY A 120 -15.67 -6.64 -5.56
CA GLY A 120 -16.65 -5.57 -5.83
C GLY A 120 -16.30 -4.23 -5.17
N ALA A 121 -15.06 -4.01 -4.75
CA ALA A 121 -14.60 -2.69 -4.34
C ALA A 121 -14.48 -1.76 -5.55
N LEU A 122 -14.81 -0.48 -5.36
CA LEU A 122 -15.02 0.49 -6.44
C LEU A 122 -14.11 1.71 -6.33
N GLY A 123 -13.65 2.17 -7.49
CA GLY A 123 -13.05 3.49 -7.69
C GLY A 123 -11.63 3.64 -7.18
N LEU A 124 -11.20 4.89 -7.04
CA LEU A 124 -9.83 5.28 -6.69
C LEU A 124 -9.36 4.73 -5.34
N ALA A 125 -10.22 4.78 -4.34
CA ALA A 125 -9.95 4.32 -2.98
C ALA A 125 -10.47 2.90 -2.71
N GLN A 126 -10.97 2.19 -3.74
CA GLN A 126 -11.47 0.81 -3.65
C GLN A 126 -12.45 0.60 -2.48
N LEU A 127 -13.48 1.45 -2.42
CA LEU A 127 -14.51 1.32 -1.38
C LEU A 127 -15.44 0.15 -1.68
N MET A 128 -15.62 -0.72 -0.69
CA MET A 128 -16.69 -1.72 -0.73
C MET A 128 -18.05 -1.02 -0.67
N PRO A 129 -19.09 -1.54 -1.37
CA PRO A 129 -20.44 -0.94 -1.36
C PRO A 129 -20.97 -0.66 0.05
N GLY A 130 -20.81 -1.61 0.99
CA GLY A 130 -21.24 -1.42 2.37
C GLY A 130 -20.47 -0.31 3.10
N THR A 131 -19.20 -0.10 2.78
CA THR A 131 -18.41 1.02 3.32
C THR A 131 -18.86 2.35 2.72
N ALA A 132 -19.14 2.38 1.41
CA ALA A 132 -19.67 3.56 0.73
C ALA A 132 -21.04 3.97 1.30
N ASP A 133 -21.93 3.00 1.53
CA ASP A 133 -23.23 3.22 2.18
C ASP A 133 -23.07 3.77 3.60
N TYR A 134 -22.17 3.18 4.41
CA TYR A 134 -21.86 3.65 5.76
C TYR A 134 -21.37 5.11 5.77
N LEU A 135 -20.54 5.47 4.80
CA LEU A 135 -19.97 6.81 4.67
C LEU A 135 -20.93 7.80 3.98
N ASN A 136 -22.04 7.30 3.41
CA ASN A 136 -22.98 8.06 2.60
C ASN A 136 -22.29 8.79 1.46
N VAL A 137 -21.55 8.04 0.63
CA VAL A 137 -20.87 8.52 -0.58
C VAL A 137 -21.25 7.67 -1.79
N ASP A 138 -21.27 8.29 -2.97
CA ASP A 138 -21.34 7.56 -4.25
C ASP A 138 -19.93 7.08 -4.63
N PRO A 139 -19.64 5.75 -4.55
CA PRO A 139 -18.31 5.24 -4.88
C PRO A 139 -17.98 5.36 -6.37
N SER A 140 -18.93 5.67 -7.24
CA SER A 140 -18.72 5.89 -8.67
C SER A 140 -18.31 7.34 -9.00
N ASP A 141 -18.59 8.29 -8.10
CA ASP A 141 -18.08 9.66 -8.20
C ASP A 141 -16.66 9.72 -7.67
N PRO A 142 -15.66 10.16 -8.48
CA PRO A 142 -14.25 10.15 -8.06
C PRO A 142 -13.95 10.99 -6.83
N ILE A 143 -14.63 12.12 -6.66
CA ILE A 143 -14.43 13.04 -5.54
C ILE A 143 -15.04 12.46 -4.27
N GLU A 144 -16.27 11.92 -4.36
CA GLU A 144 -16.93 11.28 -3.23
C GLU A 144 -16.19 9.99 -2.80
N ASN A 145 -15.68 9.23 -3.78
CA ASN A 145 -14.89 8.04 -3.52
C ASN A 145 -13.59 8.38 -2.77
N LEU A 146 -12.84 9.39 -3.21
CA LEU A 146 -11.65 9.87 -2.50
C LEU A 146 -11.97 10.44 -1.12
N ASP A 147 -13.05 11.20 -0.99
CA ASP A 147 -13.52 11.75 0.30
C ASP A 147 -13.88 10.64 1.28
N GLY A 148 -14.64 9.66 0.82
CA GLY A 148 -14.98 8.47 1.60
C GLY A 148 -13.73 7.68 2.02
N GLY A 149 -12.80 7.45 1.08
CA GLY A 149 -11.53 6.78 1.36
C GLY A 149 -10.70 7.49 2.41
N ALA A 150 -10.58 8.83 2.32
CA ALA A 150 -9.86 9.63 3.32
C ALA A 150 -10.51 9.54 4.71
N ARG A 151 -11.84 9.70 4.79
CA ARG A 151 -12.58 9.60 6.06
C ARG A 151 -12.44 8.22 6.69
N TYR A 152 -12.60 7.17 5.89
CA TYR A 152 -12.47 5.80 6.40
C TYR A 152 -11.07 5.49 6.90
N LEU A 153 -10.02 5.91 6.15
CA LEU A 153 -8.64 5.73 6.59
C LEU A 153 -8.35 6.48 7.89
N LEU A 154 -8.78 7.74 8.00
CA LEU A 154 -8.61 8.55 9.21
C LEU A 154 -9.35 7.98 10.43
N GLU A 155 -10.54 7.39 10.22
CA GLU A 155 -11.27 6.67 11.25
C GLU A 155 -10.46 5.47 11.75
N GLN A 156 -9.86 4.68 10.83
CA GLN A 156 -9.02 3.56 11.23
C GLN A 156 -7.72 4.03 11.92
N MET A 157 -7.11 5.13 11.46
CA MET A 157 -5.94 5.73 12.12
C MET A 157 -6.26 6.15 13.56
N ALA A 158 -7.40 6.81 13.77
CA ALA A 158 -7.86 7.19 15.11
C ALA A 158 -8.15 5.98 16.01
N ALA A 159 -8.73 4.92 15.44
CA ALA A 159 -9.13 3.73 16.19
C ALA A 159 -7.94 2.85 16.62
N PHE A 160 -6.91 2.76 15.80
CA PHE A 160 -5.81 1.81 16.00
C PHE A 160 -4.46 2.44 16.35
N GLY A 161 -4.28 3.74 16.17
CA GLY A 161 -3.08 4.47 16.57
C GLY A 161 -1.78 4.05 15.87
N SER A 162 -1.86 3.42 14.70
CA SER A 162 -0.72 3.01 13.87
C SER A 162 -1.10 3.04 12.40
N LEU A 163 -0.17 3.45 11.52
CA LEU A 163 -0.39 3.47 10.07
C LEU A 163 -0.62 2.06 9.53
N GLU A 164 0.17 1.10 9.98
CA GLU A 164 0.08 -0.29 9.54
C GLU A 164 -1.24 -0.94 9.98
N LEU A 165 -1.67 -0.70 11.22
CA LEU A 165 -2.94 -1.21 11.72
C LEU A 165 -4.13 -0.52 11.04
N ALA A 166 -4.01 0.76 10.72
CA ALA A 166 -5.01 1.48 9.94
C ALA A 166 -5.15 0.91 8.52
N LEU A 167 -4.03 0.61 7.84
CA LEU A 167 -4.04 -0.07 6.54
C LEU A 167 -4.61 -1.48 6.64
N ALA A 168 -4.26 -2.22 7.70
CA ALA A 168 -4.84 -3.55 7.95
C ALA A 168 -6.36 -3.49 8.10
N ALA A 169 -6.85 -2.51 8.87
CA ALA A 169 -8.28 -2.31 9.10
C ALA A 169 -9.00 -1.80 7.84
N TYR A 170 -8.34 -0.96 7.06
CA TYR A 170 -8.86 -0.50 5.77
C TYR A 170 -9.09 -1.67 4.80
N ASN A 171 -8.11 -2.56 4.67
CA ASN A 171 -8.14 -3.68 3.73
C ASN A 171 -8.94 -4.89 4.23
N ALA A 172 -8.69 -5.33 5.48
CA ALA A 172 -9.31 -6.55 6.04
C ALA A 172 -10.55 -6.28 6.90
N GLY A 173 -10.85 -5.01 7.16
CA GLY A 173 -11.88 -4.59 8.09
C GLY A 173 -11.40 -4.50 9.54
N PRO A 174 -11.94 -3.53 10.34
CA PRO A 174 -11.52 -3.30 11.72
C PRO A 174 -11.80 -4.50 12.65
N GLU A 175 -12.80 -5.30 12.36
CA GLU A 175 -13.12 -6.50 13.15
C GLU A 175 -12.01 -7.55 13.06
N ALA A 176 -11.37 -7.69 11.89
CA ALA A 176 -10.25 -8.59 11.73
C ALA A 176 -9.05 -8.14 12.58
N VAL A 177 -8.73 -6.85 12.56
CA VAL A 177 -7.64 -6.28 13.40
C VAL A 177 -7.91 -6.49 14.88
N ARG A 178 -9.14 -6.25 15.34
CA ARG A 178 -9.53 -6.50 16.73
C ARG A 178 -9.46 -7.98 17.10
N LYS A 179 -9.93 -8.87 16.22
CA LYS A 179 -9.92 -10.33 16.43
C LYS A 179 -8.50 -10.88 16.62
N TYR A 180 -7.55 -10.38 15.83
CA TYR A 180 -6.17 -10.84 15.87
C TYR A 180 -5.26 -9.99 16.77
N ASP A 181 -5.82 -8.97 17.41
CA ASP A 181 -5.07 -8.01 18.24
C ASP A 181 -3.84 -7.46 17.51
N GLY A 182 -3.99 -7.19 16.22
CA GLY A 182 -2.90 -6.77 15.35
C GLY A 182 -3.21 -7.00 13.86
N VAL A 183 -2.15 -7.05 13.04
CA VAL A 183 -2.28 -7.34 11.61
C VAL A 183 -2.77 -8.77 11.40
N PRO A 184 -3.93 -8.97 10.73
CA PRO A 184 -4.44 -10.30 10.47
C PRO A 184 -3.48 -11.14 9.60
N PRO A 185 -3.40 -12.47 9.79
CA PRO A 185 -2.54 -13.34 9.01
C PRO A 185 -3.10 -13.61 7.59
N TYR A 186 -3.58 -12.55 6.94
CA TYR A 186 -4.08 -12.60 5.58
C TYR A 186 -3.00 -12.11 4.62
N ALA A 187 -2.56 -12.97 3.70
CA ALA A 187 -1.47 -12.65 2.77
C ALA A 187 -1.75 -11.39 1.94
N GLU A 188 -3.00 -11.16 1.56
CA GLU A 188 -3.42 -9.96 0.84
C GLU A 188 -3.21 -8.70 1.67
N THR A 189 -3.69 -8.70 2.93
CA THR A 189 -3.57 -7.56 3.84
C THR A 189 -2.11 -7.25 4.17
N GLN A 190 -1.30 -8.27 4.43
CA GLN A 190 0.12 -8.09 4.68
C GLN A 190 0.84 -7.51 3.47
N SER A 191 0.55 -8.02 2.27
CA SER A 191 1.09 -7.50 1.01
C SER A 191 0.64 -6.06 0.75
N HIS A 192 -0.62 -5.72 1.05
CA HIS A 192 -1.16 -4.37 0.92
C HIS A 192 -0.39 -3.38 1.79
N ILE A 193 -0.22 -3.68 3.09
CA ILE A 193 0.54 -2.84 4.03
C ILE A 193 1.96 -2.59 3.50
N VAL A 194 2.69 -3.66 3.14
CA VAL A 194 4.05 -3.54 2.63
C VAL A 194 4.13 -2.65 1.40
N LYS A 195 3.21 -2.81 0.45
CA LYS A 195 3.18 -1.99 -0.78
C LYS A 195 2.92 -0.52 -0.48
N VAL A 196 1.94 -0.22 0.38
CA VAL A 196 1.61 1.18 0.71
C VAL A 196 2.76 1.83 1.45
N MET A 197 3.32 1.17 2.46
CA MET A 197 4.45 1.71 3.23
C MET A 197 5.68 1.94 2.34
N ALA A 198 6.00 1.03 1.43
CA ALA A 198 7.11 1.21 0.50
C ALA A 198 6.92 2.44 -0.43
N VAL A 199 5.71 2.68 -0.93
CA VAL A 199 5.41 3.88 -1.74
C VAL A 199 5.46 5.14 -0.89
N TYR A 200 4.99 5.07 0.35
CA TYR A 200 5.02 6.18 1.30
C TYR A 200 6.45 6.57 1.65
N ASP A 201 7.31 5.63 2.02
CA ASP A 201 8.72 5.87 2.37
C ASP A 201 9.49 6.51 1.20
N LEU A 202 9.29 6.03 -0.03
CA LEU A 202 9.86 6.64 -1.23
C LEU A 202 9.40 8.10 -1.41
N SER A 203 8.16 8.40 -1.06
CA SER A 203 7.62 9.77 -1.15
C SER A 203 8.25 10.70 -0.12
N LEU A 204 8.56 10.20 1.09
CA LEU A 204 9.22 10.97 2.15
C LEU A 204 10.64 11.39 1.79
N ILE A 205 11.39 10.55 1.08
CA ILE A 205 12.75 10.89 0.61
C ILE A 205 12.70 12.15 -0.25
N HIS A 206 11.71 12.28 -1.13
CA HIS A 206 11.54 13.45 -2.00
C HIS A 206 11.07 14.72 -1.25
N ILE A 207 10.38 14.55 -0.13
CA ILE A 207 9.95 15.67 0.73
C ILE A 207 11.12 16.19 1.55
N SER A 208 12.02 15.32 1.99
CA SER A 208 13.16 15.65 2.87
C SER A 208 14.38 16.20 2.13
N GLU A 209 14.51 15.98 0.82
CA GLU A 209 15.53 16.56 -0.02
C GLU A 209 14.97 17.77 -0.80
N PRO A 210 15.13 19.01 -0.29
CA PRO A 210 14.84 20.18 -1.11
C PRO A 210 15.79 20.16 -2.31
N THR A 211 15.22 20.16 -3.51
CA THR A 211 15.97 20.26 -4.78
C THR A 211 17.07 21.30 -4.65
N ARG A 212 18.33 20.85 -4.65
CA ARG A 212 19.46 21.80 -4.77
C ARG A 212 19.31 22.49 -6.12
N PRO A 213 19.20 23.83 -6.15
CA PRO A 213 19.24 24.53 -7.42
C PRO A 213 20.64 24.32 -8.03
N TYR A 214 20.67 23.91 -9.28
CA TYR A 214 21.88 23.86 -10.09
C TYR A 214 22.37 25.26 -10.38
#